data_1c83fa190f1b71d3336fbdd0cc94d594
#
_entry.id   1c83fa190f1b71d3336fbdd0cc94d594
#
_cell.length_a   1.000
_cell.length_b   1.000
_cell.length_c   1.000
_cell.angle_alpha   90.00
_cell.angle_beta   90.00
_cell.angle_gamma   90.00
#
_symmetry.space_group_name_H-M   'P 1'
#
loop_
_entity.id
_entity.type
_entity.pdbx_description
1 polymer ?
#
loop_
_entity_poly.entity_id
_entity_poly.type
_entity_poly.pdbx_seq_one_letter_code
_entity_poly.pdbx_strand_id
1 'polypeptide(L)'
;MRNLLYVLLTVVSILFTSCGPSSSTNNPQEPNVPQPQPQPQPEVTQKVVIGYLPLDDWEFESLFPSIEWKYLTHINASFARVKADGTLNIDPVRERIESVRETAHKHNVKILISLAKNSPGEFTAAINDPKARKELIQQVIAFTKEYKLDGFDIDYEEYDNWDKNFPSLLVFARGLY
;
A
#
# COMPACT_ATOMS: atom_id res chain seq x y z
N MET A 1 34.07 -22.49 -22.31
CA MET A 1 34.63 -23.29 -21.17
C MET A 1 33.80 -22.97 -19.95
N ARG A 2 33.09 -23.99 -19.49
CA ARG A 2 32.11 -23.91 -18.39
C ARG A 2 32.86 -24.09 -17.08
N ASN A 3 32.68 -23.20 -16.10
CA ASN A 3 33.03 -23.50 -14.71
C ASN A 3 31.77 -23.38 -13.86
N LEU A 4 31.24 -24.57 -13.56
CA LEU A 4 30.14 -24.83 -12.66
C LEU A 4 30.74 -24.94 -11.24
N LEU A 5 30.43 -24.00 -10.36
CA LEU A 5 30.84 -24.05 -8.95
C LEU A 5 29.68 -24.60 -8.13
N TYR A 6 29.77 -25.87 -7.72
CA TYR A 6 28.87 -26.48 -6.76
C TYR A 6 29.32 -26.12 -5.34
N VAL A 7 28.46 -25.44 -4.58
CA VAL A 7 28.63 -25.28 -3.13
C VAL A 7 27.83 -26.38 -2.45
N LEU A 8 28.53 -27.31 -1.84
CA LEU A 8 27.98 -28.40 -1.04
C LEU A 8 27.75 -27.90 0.39
N LEU A 9 26.50 -27.74 0.82
CA LEU A 9 26.14 -27.45 2.22
C LEU A 9 26.00 -28.78 2.96
N THR A 10 26.96 -29.13 3.80
CA THR A 10 26.89 -30.26 4.74
C THR A 10 26.19 -29.79 6.02
N VAL A 11 25.01 -30.34 6.27
CA VAL A 11 24.30 -30.20 7.56
C VAL A 11 24.85 -31.25 8.52
N VAL A 12 25.54 -30.80 9.57
CA VAL A 12 25.97 -31.66 10.67
C VAL A 12 24.87 -31.69 11.73
N SER A 13 24.15 -32.81 11.82
CA SER A 13 23.23 -33.09 12.90
C SER A 13 23.98 -33.68 14.09
N ILE A 14 24.05 -32.94 15.18
CA ILE A 14 24.60 -33.45 16.44
C ILE A 14 23.46 -33.97 17.30
N LEU A 15 23.39 -35.30 17.41
CA LEU A 15 22.53 -35.99 18.35
C LEU A 15 23.23 -36.08 19.70
N PHE A 16 22.73 -35.38 20.70
CA PHE A 16 23.14 -35.60 22.09
C PHE A 16 22.18 -36.63 22.75
N THR A 17 22.64 -37.83 22.93
CA THR A 17 22.06 -38.82 23.84
C THR A 17 22.73 -38.66 25.21
N SER A 18 22.01 -38.16 26.18
CA SER A 18 22.45 -38.15 27.56
C SER A 18 21.66 -39.18 28.36
N CYS A 19 22.33 -40.29 28.69
CA CYS A 19 21.88 -41.21 29.78
C CYS A 19 22.58 -40.73 31.06
N GLY A 20 21.81 -40.35 32.06
CA GLY A 20 22.33 -40.06 33.40
C GLY A 20 21.63 -40.97 34.45
N PRO A 21 22.32 -41.46 35.48
CA PRO A 21 21.80 -42.38 36.48
C PRO A 21 20.96 -41.66 37.52
N SER A 22 19.88 -42.30 37.94
CA SER A 22 19.02 -41.88 39.04
C SER A 22 19.74 -42.00 40.39
N SER A 23 19.81 -40.86 41.10
CA SER A 23 20.01 -40.88 42.55
C SER A 23 19.00 -39.95 43.18
N SER A 24 18.16 -40.51 44.04
CA SER A 24 17.18 -39.84 44.85
C SER A 24 17.88 -39.13 46.02
N THR A 25 17.83 -37.80 46.02
CA THR A 25 18.09 -36.98 47.20
C THR A 25 16.98 -35.95 47.33
N ASN A 26 16.23 -36.04 48.42
CA ASN A 26 15.25 -35.02 48.82
C ASN A 26 15.90 -33.67 49.01
N ASN A 27 15.63 -32.75 48.12
CA ASN A 27 16.03 -31.33 48.21
C ASN A 27 14.77 -30.47 48.40
N PRO A 28 14.76 -29.49 49.31
CA PRO A 28 13.59 -28.60 49.49
C PRO A 28 13.26 -27.86 48.21
N GLN A 29 11.99 -27.80 47.87
CA GLN A 29 11.44 -27.12 46.69
C GLN A 29 11.82 -25.63 46.72
N GLU A 30 12.70 -25.23 45.82
CA GLU A 30 12.90 -23.80 45.50
C GLU A 30 11.59 -23.20 44.95
N PRO A 31 11.28 -21.95 45.34
CA PRO A 31 10.08 -21.28 44.80
C PRO A 31 10.18 -21.13 43.30
N ASN A 32 9.15 -21.58 42.63
CA ASN A 32 8.99 -21.53 41.17
C ASN A 32 8.97 -20.07 40.71
N VAL A 33 10.12 -19.53 40.33
CA VAL A 33 10.25 -18.19 39.77
C VAL A 33 9.71 -18.28 38.32
N PRO A 34 8.65 -17.54 37.92
CA PRO A 34 8.16 -17.54 36.57
C PRO A 34 9.27 -17.13 35.62
N GLN A 35 9.59 -18.00 34.66
CA GLN A 35 10.51 -17.65 33.57
C GLN A 35 9.94 -16.43 32.81
N PRO A 36 10.78 -15.42 32.52
CA PRO A 36 10.35 -14.30 31.68
C PRO A 36 9.84 -14.86 30.33
N GLN A 37 8.58 -14.55 30.01
CA GLN A 37 8.04 -14.87 28.69
C GLN A 37 8.88 -14.12 27.63
N PRO A 38 9.21 -14.78 26.51
CA PRO A 38 9.89 -14.11 25.42
C PRO A 38 9.11 -12.86 25.02
N GLN A 39 9.73 -11.70 25.12
CA GLN A 39 9.13 -10.46 24.64
C GLN A 39 8.88 -10.61 23.14
N PRO A 40 7.70 -10.18 22.61
CA PRO A 40 7.46 -10.15 21.19
C PRO A 40 8.61 -9.38 20.51
N GLN A 41 9.29 -10.02 19.57
CA GLN A 41 10.27 -9.32 18.75
C GLN A 41 9.53 -8.19 18.02
N PRO A 42 10.12 -6.97 17.94
CA PRO A 42 9.52 -5.88 17.18
C PRO A 42 9.33 -6.35 15.75
N GLU A 43 8.08 -6.31 15.31
CA GLU A 43 7.71 -6.60 13.93
C GLU A 43 8.49 -5.62 13.03
N VAL A 44 9.31 -6.15 12.12
CA VAL A 44 10.06 -5.33 11.17
C VAL A 44 9.03 -4.73 10.21
N THR A 45 8.52 -3.55 10.56
CA THR A 45 7.63 -2.80 9.68
C THR A 45 8.38 -2.42 8.42
N GLN A 46 7.98 -3.01 7.30
CA GLN A 46 8.57 -2.66 6.00
C GLN A 46 8.32 -1.17 5.75
N LYS A 47 9.38 -0.42 5.45
CA LYS A 47 9.25 1.01 5.12
C LYS A 47 8.42 1.16 3.84
N VAL A 48 7.46 2.08 3.86
CA VAL A 48 6.64 2.44 2.71
C VAL A 48 7.27 3.69 2.06
N VAL A 49 7.51 3.61 0.76
CA VAL A 49 8.01 4.73 -0.06
C VAL A 49 7.05 4.91 -1.22
N ILE A 50 6.39 6.06 -1.28
CA ILE A 50 5.37 6.40 -2.27
C ILE A 50 5.87 7.52 -3.16
N GLY A 51 5.82 7.34 -4.47
CA GLY A 51 6.07 8.40 -5.46
C GLY A 51 4.77 8.83 -6.14
N TYR A 52 4.66 10.10 -6.51
CA TYR A 52 3.59 10.60 -7.38
C TYR A 52 4.08 10.70 -8.82
N LEU A 53 3.26 10.25 -9.76
CA LEU A 53 3.54 10.35 -11.20
C LEU A 53 2.34 11.01 -11.90
N PRO A 54 2.44 12.29 -12.30
CA PRO A 54 1.43 12.96 -13.11
C PRO A 54 1.37 12.34 -14.51
N LEU A 55 0.22 11.73 -14.85
CA LEU A 55 0.08 11.03 -16.13
C LEU A 55 -0.31 11.95 -17.29
N ASP A 56 -0.85 13.13 -17.00
CA ASP A 56 -1.20 14.16 -17.98
C ASP A 56 -0.09 15.22 -18.18
N ASP A 57 1.05 15.05 -17.51
CA ASP A 57 2.17 15.98 -17.62
C ASP A 57 2.89 15.83 -18.97
N TRP A 58 3.31 16.97 -19.53
CA TRP A 58 4.09 17.03 -20.77
C TRP A 58 5.48 16.41 -20.63
N GLU A 59 6.03 16.35 -19.42
CA GLU A 59 7.32 15.72 -19.12
C GLU A 59 7.22 14.21 -18.90
N PHE A 60 6.03 13.62 -18.95
CA PHE A 60 5.82 12.20 -18.67
C PHE A 60 6.79 11.29 -19.45
N GLU A 61 6.96 11.53 -20.74
CA GLU A 61 7.79 10.70 -21.61
C GLU A 61 9.28 10.73 -21.23
N SER A 62 9.73 11.78 -20.58
CA SER A 62 11.09 11.90 -20.03
C SER A 62 11.23 11.41 -18.61
N LEU A 63 10.20 11.59 -17.80
CA LEU A 63 10.19 11.20 -16.39
C LEU A 63 9.98 9.70 -16.20
N PHE A 64 9.04 9.12 -16.90
CA PHE A 64 8.65 7.72 -16.72
C PHE A 64 9.81 6.73 -16.90
N PRO A 65 10.67 6.82 -17.95
CA PRO A 65 11.83 5.96 -18.09
C PRO A 65 12.92 6.17 -17.04
N SER A 66 12.93 7.34 -16.38
CA SER A 66 13.95 7.70 -15.37
C SER A 66 13.61 7.22 -13.95
N ILE A 67 12.43 6.63 -13.74
CA ILE A 67 11.98 6.18 -12.42
C ILE A 67 12.87 5.04 -11.91
N GLU A 68 13.47 5.26 -10.75
CA GLU A 68 14.26 4.26 -10.02
C GLU A 68 13.32 3.37 -9.16
N TRP A 69 12.59 2.47 -9.82
CA TRP A 69 11.56 1.60 -9.24
C TRP A 69 12.00 0.84 -7.99
N LYS A 70 13.28 0.46 -7.90
CA LYS A 70 13.84 -0.29 -6.76
C LYS A 70 13.74 0.43 -5.41
N TYR A 71 13.50 1.74 -5.41
CA TYR A 71 13.35 2.53 -4.19
C TYR A 71 11.89 2.76 -3.81
N LEU A 72 10.95 2.36 -4.65
CA LEU A 72 9.52 2.56 -4.43
C LEU A 72 8.86 1.28 -3.90
N THR A 73 7.86 1.47 -3.05
CA THR A 73 6.89 0.42 -2.70
C THR A 73 5.54 0.67 -3.36
N HIS A 74 5.21 1.95 -3.60
CA HIS A 74 3.97 2.38 -4.21
C HIS A 74 4.23 3.54 -5.18
N ILE A 75 3.37 3.66 -6.19
CA ILE A 75 3.28 4.82 -7.06
C ILE A 75 1.83 5.28 -7.16
N ASN A 76 1.61 6.57 -6.95
CA ASN A 76 0.32 7.22 -7.12
C ASN A 76 0.25 7.80 -8.53
N ALA A 77 -0.54 7.16 -9.40
CA ALA A 77 -0.85 7.67 -10.72
C ALA A 77 -1.82 8.85 -10.60
N SER A 78 -1.42 10.04 -10.96
CA SER A 78 -2.18 11.27 -10.71
C SER A 78 -2.54 12.00 -11.99
N PHE A 79 -3.73 12.60 -12.11
CA PHE A 79 -4.85 12.55 -11.20
C PHE A 79 -6.13 12.17 -11.95
N ALA A 80 -6.95 11.27 -11.40
CA ALA A 80 -8.35 11.21 -11.79
C ALA A 80 -9.10 12.37 -11.10
N ARG A 81 -9.97 13.07 -11.83
CA ARG A 81 -10.57 14.33 -11.38
C ARG A 81 -12.01 14.15 -10.94
N VAL A 82 -12.31 14.53 -9.69
CA VAL A 82 -13.64 14.41 -9.08
C VAL A 82 -14.47 15.64 -9.44
N LYS A 83 -15.67 15.42 -10.02
CA LYS A 83 -16.66 16.45 -10.33
C LYS A 83 -17.74 16.52 -9.24
N ALA A 84 -18.42 17.67 -9.13
CA ALA A 84 -19.42 17.94 -8.10
C ALA A 84 -20.59 16.95 -8.09
N ASP A 85 -20.96 16.38 -9.22
CA ASP A 85 -22.03 15.40 -9.37
C ASP A 85 -21.64 13.97 -9.00
N GLY A 86 -20.39 13.76 -8.58
CA GLY A 86 -19.82 12.45 -8.28
C GLY A 86 -19.19 11.74 -9.48
N THR A 87 -19.21 12.36 -10.67
CA THR A 87 -18.54 11.81 -11.84
C THR A 87 -17.03 11.85 -11.67
N LEU A 88 -16.36 10.73 -12.00
CA LEU A 88 -14.90 10.64 -12.04
C LEU A 88 -14.40 10.86 -13.47
N ASN A 89 -13.73 11.99 -13.71
CA ASN A 89 -13.06 12.23 -14.98
C ASN A 89 -11.68 11.56 -14.99
N ILE A 90 -11.54 10.53 -15.83
CA ILE A 90 -10.32 9.72 -15.97
C ILE A 90 -9.52 10.06 -17.24
N ASP A 91 -9.98 10.99 -18.06
CA ASP A 91 -9.29 11.34 -19.32
C ASP A 91 -7.82 11.70 -19.12
N PRO A 92 -7.43 12.44 -18.03
CA PRO A 92 -6.04 12.77 -17.80
C PRO A 92 -5.11 11.55 -17.62
N VAL A 93 -5.66 10.41 -17.19
CA VAL A 93 -4.86 9.22 -16.86
C VAL A 93 -5.06 8.05 -17.82
N ARG A 94 -6.15 8.07 -18.60
CA ARG A 94 -6.63 6.96 -19.42
C ARG A 94 -5.57 6.34 -20.34
N GLU A 95 -4.82 7.18 -21.05
CA GLU A 95 -3.88 6.71 -22.08
C GLU A 95 -2.65 6.01 -21.50
N ARG A 96 -2.24 6.38 -20.29
CA ARG A 96 -0.97 5.96 -19.70
C ARG A 96 -1.09 4.99 -18.54
N ILE A 97 -2.27 4.91 -17.90
CA ILE A 97 -2.46 4.14 -16.66
C ILE A 97 -2.10 2.66 -16.81
N GLU A 98 -2.41 2.06 -17.95
CA GLU A 98 -2.16 0.63 -18.19
C GLU A 98 -0.67 0.32 -18.30
N SER A 99 0.09 1.12 -19.07
CA SER A 99 1.53 0.96 -19.24
C SER A 99 2.29 1.20 -17.92
N VAL A 100 1.85 2.19 -17.13
CA VAL A 100 2.41 2.46 -15.81
C VAL A 100 2.13 1.30 -14.86
N ARG A 101 0.90 0.78 -14.82
CA ARG A 101 0.55 -0.39 -14.01
C ARG A 101 1.40 -1.61 -14.37
N GLU A 102 1.56 -1.91 -15.65
CA GLU A 102 2.37 -3.05 -16.09
C GLU A 102 3.82 -2.92 -15.65
N THR A 103 4.38 -1.73 -15.77
CA THR A 103 5.77 -1.47 -15.37
C THR A 103 5.93 -1.53 -13.85
N ALA A 104 5.03 -0.90 -13.09
CA ALA A 104 5.04 -0.95 -11.62
C ALA A 104 5.00 -2.41 -11.11
N HIS A 105 4.06 -3.22 -11.63
CA HIS A 105 3.92 -4.62 -11.23
C HIS A 105 5.14 -5.48 -11.60
N LYS A 106 5.79 -5.22 -12.74
CA LYS A 106 7.07 -5.90 -13.08
C LYS A 106 8.17 -5.64 -12.05
N HIS A 107 8.12 -4.51 -11.38
CA HIS A 107 9.07 -4.13 -10.33
C HIS A 107 8.57 -4.40 -8.90
N ASN A 108 7.45 -5.11 -8.74
CA ASN A 108 6.78 -5.36 -7.45
C ASN A 108 6.41 -4.07 -6.70
N VAL A 109 6.10 -3.00 -7.43
CA VAL A 109 5.61 -1.73 -6.91
C VAL A 109 4.09 -1.70 -7.09
N LYS A 110 3.36 -1.36 -6.04
CA LYS A 110 1.90 -1.17 -6.09
C LYS A 110 1.56 0.13 -6.78
N ILE A 111 0.45 0.12 -7.52
CA ILE A 111 -0.05 1.33 -8.18
C ILE A 111 -1.43 1.71 -7.65
N LEU A 112 -1.57 2.97 -7.25
CA LEU A 112 -2.82 3.55 -6.80
C LEU A 112 -3.23 4.67 -7.75
N ILE A 113 -4.54 4.88 -7.91
CA ILE A 113 -5.04 6.08 -8.56
C ILE A 113 -5.23 7.20 -7.53
N SER A 114 -4.66 8.36 -7.78
CA SER A 114 -4.84 9.53 -6.94
C SER A 114 -6.04 10.35 -7.42
N LEU A 115 -6.93 10.66 -6.48
CA LEU A 115 -8.18 11.38 -6.72
C LEU A 115 -8.01 12.84 -6.30
N ALA A 116 -8.15 13.77 -7.22
CA ALA A 116 -8.09 15.20 -6.93
C ALA A 116 -9.36 15.93 -7.42
N LYS A 117 -9.57 17.17 -6.96
CA LYS A 117 -10.65 18.03 -7.46
C LYS A 117 -10.49 18.31 -8.95
N ASN A 118 -11.60 18.31 -9.70
CA ASN A 118 -11.61 18.77 -11.10
C ASN A 118 -11.53 20.30 -11.16
N SER A 119 -12.33 20.98 -10.30
CA SER A 119 -12.30 22.43 -10.08
C SER A 119 -12.48 22.73 -8.59
N PRO A 120 -12.16 23.93 -8.11
CA PRO A 120 -12.33 24.30 -6.71
C PRO A 120 -13.78 24.05 -6.21
N GLY A 121 -13.93 23.39 -5.07
CA GLY A 121 -15.20 23.07 -4.44
C GLY A 121 -15.90 21.80 -4.96
N GLU A 122 -15.48 21.24 -6.09
CA GLU A 122 -16.15 20.09 -6.68
C GLU A 122 -15.99 18.81 -5.87
N PHE A 123 -14.81 18.54 -5.33
CA PHE A 123 -14.61 17.37 -4.49
C PHE A 123 -15.44 17.46 -3.21
N THR A 124 -15.42 18.64 -2.56
CA THR A 124 -16.28 18.93 -1.39
C THR A 124 -17.76 18.76 -1.69
N ALA A 125 -18.23 19.27 -2.83
CA ALA A 125 -19.63 19.10 -3.24
C ALA A 125 -19.98 17.61 -3.42
N ALA A 126 -19.12 16.85 -4.11
CA ALA A 126 -19.34 15.43 -4.34
C ALA A 126 -19.41 14.60 -3.04
N ILE A 127 -18.52 14.86 -2.08
CA ILE A 127 -18.53 14.08 -0.82
C ILE A 127 -19.63 14.51 0.14
N ASN A 128 -20.14 15.74 0.06
CA ASN A 128 -21.22 16.23 0.91
C ASN A 128 -22.62 15.85 0.41
N ASP A 129 -22.80 15.66 -0.89
CA ASP A 129 -24.07 15.13 -1.43
C ASP A 129 -24.08 13.60 -1.36
N PRO A 130 -25.05 12.98 -0.65
CA PRO A 130 -25.09 11.52 -0.50
C PRO A 130 -25.20 10.74 -1.81
N LYS A 131 -25.90 11.32 -2.82
CA LYS A 131 -26.08 10.69 -4.13
C LYS A 131 -24.80 10.77 -4.96
N ALA A 132 -24.20 11.95 -5.05
CA ALA A 132 -22.92 12.16 -5.74
C ALA A 132 -21.81 11.33 -5.10
N ARG A 133 -21.73 11.30 -3.78
CA ARG A 133 -20.76 10.48 -3.04
C ARG A 133 -20.89 8.99 -3.36
N LYS A 134 -22.12 8.46 -3.40
CA LYS A 134 -22.37 7.06 -3.77
C LYS A 134 -21.93 6.77 -5.19
N GLU A 135 -22.24 7.66 -6.13
CA GLU A 135 -21.81 7.54 -7.53
C GLU A 135 -20.28 7.53 -7.63
N LEU A 136 -19.61 8.47 -6.98
CA LEU A 136 -18.17 8.57 -6.95
C LEU A 136 -17.51 7.28 -6.42
N ILE A 137 -18.01 6.73 -5.31
CA ILE A 137 -17.54 5.47 -4.74
C ILE A 137 -17.62 4.34 -5.79
N GLN A 138 -18.76 4.21 -6.47
CA GLN A 138 -18.95 3.19 -7.49
C GLN A 138 -17.99 3.33 -8.66
N GLN A 139 -17.77 4.56 -9.14
CA GLN A 139 -16.85 4.83 -10.24
C GLN A 139 -15.39 4.58 -9.87
N VAL A 140 -14.96 4.96 -8.67
CA VAL A 140 -13.59 4.67 -8.20
C VAL A 140 -13.35 3.17 -8.10
N ILE A 141 -14.29 2.42 -7.52
CA ILE A 141 -14.19 0.97 -7.41
C ILE A 141 -14.19 0.31 -8.81
N ALA A 142 -15.05 0.75 -9.71
CA ALA A 142 -15.12 0.22 -11.07
C ALA A 142 -13.81 0.46 -11.83
N PHE A 143 -13.29 1.68 -11.79
CA PHE A 143 -12.03 2.06 -12.42
C PHE A 143 -10.85 1.25 -11.87
N THR A 144 -10.74 1.16 -10.54
CA THR A 144 -9.66 0.39 -9.88
C THR A 144 -9.67 -1.08 -10.32
N LYS A 145 -10.86 -1.69 -10.45
CA LYS A 145 -11.02 -3.07 -10.92
C LYS A 145 -10.71 -3.22 -12.41
N GLU A 146 -11.21 -2.32 -13.25
CA GLU A 146 -11.02 -2.34 -14.70
C GLU A 146 -9.54 -2.31 -15.06
N TYR A 147 -8.80 -1.40 -14.46
CA TYR A 147 -7.37 -1.22 -14.71
C TYR A 147 -6.47 -2.06 -13.80
N LYS A 148 -7.04 -2.92 -12.94
CA LYS A 148 -6.32 -3.82 -12.03
C LYS A 148 -5.30 -3.07 -11.15
N LEU A 149 -5.71 -1.93 -10.60
CA LEU A 149 -4.91 -1.12 -9.70
C LEU A 149 -4.96 -1.72 -8.28
N ASP A 150 -3.94 -1.44 -7.47
CA ASP A 150 -3.82 -1.98 -6.12
C ASP A 150 -4.61 -1.17 -5.08
N GLY A 151 -5.13 -0.02 -5.46
CA GLY A 151 -5.92 0.83 -4.59
C GLY A 151 -6.08 2.25 -5.11
N PHE A 152 -6.37 3.15 -4.19
CA PHE A 152 -6.59 4.58 -4.46
C PHE A 152 -5.91 5.43 -3.39
N ASP A 153 -5.65 6.66 -3.75
CA ASP A 153 -5.15 7.74 -2.91
C ASP A 153 -6.14 8.91 -2.97
N ILE A 154 -6.30 9.63 -1.88
CA ILE A 154 -7.23 10.75 -1.78
C ILE A 154 -6.43 12.05 -1.58
N ASP A 155 -6.24 12.78 -2.66
CA ASP A 155 -5.59 14.09 -2.66
C ASP A 155 -6.63 15.22 -2.48
N TYR A 156 -7.13 15.31 -1.23
CA TYR A 156 -8.15 16.30 -0.86
C TYR A 156 -7.50 17.59 -0.38
N GLU A 157 -7.48 18.60 -1.24
CA GLU A 157 -6.85 19.90 -0.99
C GLU A 157 -7.87 21.06 -0.81
N GLU A 158 -9.02 20.79 -0.23
CA GLU A 158 -10.08 21.79 -0.01
C GLU A 158 -10.24 22.04 1.48
N TYR A 159 -9.48 22.98 2.01
CA TYR A 159 -9.36 23.21 3.46
C TYR A 159 -10.44 24.11 4.07
N ASP A 160 -11.23 24.78 3.24
CA ASP A 160 -12.33 25.62 3.71
C ASP A 160 -13.38 24.79 4.42
N ASN A 161 -13.77 25.21 5.65
CA ASN A 161 -14.72 24.49 6.50
C ASN A 161 -14.33 23.02 6.76
N TRP A 162 -13.06 22.76 6.97
CA TRP A 162 -12.52 21.41 7.20
C TRP A 162 -13.28 20.62 8.26
N ASP A 163 -13.61 21.23 9.39
CA ASP A 163 -14.38 20.64 10.50
C ASP A 163 -15.75 20.12 10.05
N LYS A 164 -16.39 20.77 9.08
CA LYS A 164 -17.69 20.38 8.52
C LYS A 164 -17.56 19.32 7.43
N ASN A 165 -16.49 19.36 6.62
CA ASN A 165 -16.30 18.50 5.47
C ASN A 165 -15.61 17.18 5.82
N PHE A 166 -14.77 17.16 6.87
CA PHE A 166 -14.04 15.98 7.28
C PHE A 166 -14.90 14.74 7.58
N PRO A 167 -16.06 14.85 8.26
CA PRO A 167 -16.96 13.70 8.43
C PRO A 167 -17.42 13.09 7.11
N SER A 168 -17.75 13.92 6.11
CA SER A 168 -18.16 13.46 4.77
C SER A 168 -17.00 12.77 4.04
N LEU A 169 -15.78 13.30 4.17
CA LEU A 169 -14.58 12.68 3.63
C LEU A 169 -14.33 11.30 4.24
N LEU A 170 -14.49 11.14 5.55
CA LEU A 170 -14.38 9.83 6.22
C LEU A 170 -15.44 8.84 5.75
N VAL A 171 -16.69 9.30 5.55
CA VAL A 171 -17.75 8.44 5.00
C VAL A 171 -17.43 8.01 3.58
N PHE A 172 -16.91 8.91 2.75
CA PHE A 172 -16.43 8.59 1.42
C PHE A 172 -15.30 7.55 1.46
N ALA A 173 -14.24 7.81 2.22
CA ALA A 173 -13.11 6.90 2.34
C ALA A 173 -13.52 5.50 2.82
N ARG A 174 -14.43 5.41 3.80
CA ARG A 174 -14.97 4.12 4.27
C ARG A 174 -15.82 3.40 3.22
N GLY A 175 -16.47 4.11 2.35
CA GLY A 175 -17.29 3.53 1.27
C GLY A 175 -16.46 2.88 0.16
N LEU A 176 -15.16 3.14 0.11
CA LEU A 176 -14.23 2.57 -0.85
C LEU A 176 -13.66 1.19 -0.41
N TYR A 177 -13.88 0.80 0.85
CA TYR A 177 -13.54 -0.51 1.41
C TYR A 177 -14.76 -1.43 1.46
#